data_e8e1567b36994574fd8afb61eb1c1f29
#
_entry.id   e8e1567b36994574fd8afb61eb1c1f29
#
_cell.length_a   1.000
_cell.length_b   1.000
_cell.length_c   1.000
_cell.angle_alpha   90.00
_cell.angle_beta   90.00
_cell.angle_gamma   90.00
#
_symmetry.space_group_name_H-M   'P 1'
#
loop_
_entity.id
_entity.type
_entity.pdbx_description
1 polymer ?
#
loop_
_entity_poly.entity_id
_entity_poly.type
_entity_poly.pdbx_seq_one_letter_code
_entity_poly.pdbx_strand_id
1 'polypeptide(L)'
;YIRKKTQNTKEGDSLISFSIPEEAKPIIKKYMKKNTGKIIFGKYKNYTSCYNLLARKISQLGKVAGIRHKFTLYSARKSFVQHGYDLGIPLSTLEYCIGQSMKEDRPIFNYVTIMRKHADKAIREILDNLKNE
;
A
#
# COMPACT_ATOMS: atom_id res chain seq x y z
N TYR A 1 2.82 4.60 -8.40
CA TYR A 1 4.08 5.05 -7.78
C TYR A 1 5.24 4.14 -8.16
N ILE A 2 6.45 4.66 -8.08
CA ILE A 2 7.68 3.91 -8.31
C ILE A 2 8.35 3.66 -6.95
N ARG A 3 8.61 2.41 -6.63
CA ARG A 3 9.27 2.05 -5.37
C ARG A 3 10.79 2.23 -5.47
N LYS A 4 11.34 3.06 -4.59
CA LYS A 4 12.76 3.42 -4.60
C LYS A 4 13.73 2.21 -4.53
N LYS A 5 13.36 1.15 -3.79
CA LYS A 5 14.16 -0.08 -3.67
C LYS A 5 14.25 -0.93 -4.94
N THR A 6 13.27 -0.83 -5.83
CA THR A 6 13.19 -1.63 -7.05
C THR A 6 13.52 -0.81 -8.30
N GLN A 7 13.75 0.49 -8.14
CA GLN A 7 14.03 1.40 -9.24
C GLN A 7 15.32 1.06 -10.00
N ASN A 8 16.32 0.49 -9.31
CA ASN A 8 17.64 0.17 -9.88
C ASN A 8 17.81 -1.32 -10.20
N THR A 9 16.81 -2.17 -9.92
CA THR A 9 16.92 -3.62 -10.10
C THR A 9 16.07 -4.18 -11.22
N LYS A 10 15.28 -3.34 -11.90
CA LYS A 10 14.43 -3.74 -13.04
C LYS A 10 14.52 -2.73 -14.16
N GLU A 11 14.96 -3.18 -15.31
CA GLU A 11 14.67 -2.53 -16.57
C GLU A 11 13.15 -2.66 -16.84
N GLY A 12 12.44 -1.55 -16.80
CA GLY A 12 11.13 -1.40 -17.42
C GLY A 12 9.90 -1.38 -16.50
N ASP A 13 9.80 -2.09 -15.39
CA ASP A 13 8.49 -2.29 -14.73
C ASP A 13 8.46 -2.04 -13.22
N SER A 14 9.02 -0.92 -12.78
CA SER A 14 8.93 -0.48 -11.38
C SER A 14 7.65 0.33 -11.07
N LEU A 15 6.81 0.60 -12.08
CA LEU A 15 5.59 1.39 -11.93
C LEU A 15 4.44 0.55 -11.39
N ILE A 16 4.00 0.87 -10.18
CA ILE A 16 2.79 0.30 -9.60
C ILE A 16 1.64 1.26 -9.85
N SER A 17 0.61 0.78 -10.53
CA SER A 17 -0.58 1.56 -10.88
C SER A 17 -1.84 0.85 -10.39
N PHE A 18 -2.66 1.57 -9.64
CA PHE A 18 -4.02 1.16 -9.26
C PHE A 18 -4.91 2.39 -9.08
N SER A 19 -6.22 2.18 -9.13
CA SER A 19 -7.20 3.22 -8.88
C SER A 19 -7.25 3.59 -7.39
N ILE A 20 -7.46 4.87 -7.10
CA ILE A 20 -7.65 5.32 -5.73
C ILE A 20 -9.02 4.83 -5.25
N PRO A 21 -9.09 4.02 -4.18
CA PRO A 21 -10.35 3.58 -3.61
C PRO A 21 -11.22 4.75 -3.17
N GLU A 22 -12.54 4.60 -3.26
CA GLU A 22 -13.50 5.65 -2.91
C GLU A 22 -13.33 6.12 -1.46
N GLU A 23 -13.01 5.20 -0.55
CA GLU A 23 -12.75 5.47 0.87
C GLU A 23 -11.55 6.40 1.11
N ALA A 24 -10.55 6.36 0.23
CA ALA A 24 -9.36 7.20 0.32
C ALA A 24 -9.58 8.62 -0.25
N LYS A 25 -10.54 8.80 -1.17
CA LYS A 25 -10.76 10.08 -1.85
C LYS A 25 -11.04 11.25 -0.90
N PRO A 26 -11.93 11.13 0.10
CA PRO A 26 -12.18 12.22 1.07
C PRO A 26 -10.92 12.59 1.86
N ILE A 27 -10.13 11.58 2.26
CA ILE A 27 -8.89 11.79 3.01
C ILE A 27 -7.88 12.55 2.14
N ILE A 28 -7.70 12.10 0.91
CA ILE A 28 -6.80 12.75 -0.06
C ILE A 28 -7.24 14.20 -0.30
N LYS A 29 -8.53 14.43 -0.57
CA LYS A 29 -9.09 15.78 -0.79
C LYS A 29 -8.84 16.71 0.41
N LYS A 30 -8.96 16.19 1.63
CA LYS A 30 -8.73 16.96 2.86
C LYS A 30 -7.28 17.42 3.00
N TYR A 31 -6.31 16.58 2.61
CA TYR A 31 -4.90 16.85 2.83
C TYR A 31 -4.13 17.28 1.58
N MET A 32 -4.77 17.29 0.42
CA MET A 32 -4.15 17.76 -0.82
C MET A 32 -4.16 19.30 -0.87
N LYS A 33 -3.00 19.92 -1.02
CA LYS A 33 -2.91 21.36 -1.29
C LYS A 33 -3.37 21.67 -2.72
N LYS A 34 -4.32 22.58 -2.86
CA LYS A 34 -4.99 22.95 -4.10
C LYS A 34 -4.03 23.33 -5.26
N ASN A 35 -2.83 23.84 -4.95
CA ASN A 35 -1.95 24.44 -5.97
C ASN A 35 -0.70 23.62 -6.32
N THR A 36 -0.46 22.47 -5.69
CA THR A 36 0.77 21.71 -5.93
C THR A 36 0.54 20.29 -6.43
N GLY A 37 -0.70 19.80 -6.44
CA GLY A 37 -1.01 18.41 -6.77
C GLY A 37 -0.36 17.37 -5.85
N LYS A 38 0.33 17.81 -4.80
CA LYS A 38 1.03 16.94 -3.86
C LYS A 38 0.21 16.77 -2.58
N ILE A 39 0.11 15.53 -2.11
CA ILE A 39 -0.39 15.26 -0.76
C ILE A 39 0.69 15.70 0.22
N ILE A 40 0.41 16.81 0.92
CA ILE A 40 1.34 17.33 1.91
C ILE A 40 0.77 17.01 3.27
N PHE A 41 1.36 16.05 3.95
CA PHE A 41 1.13 15.86 5.36
C PHE A 41 1.76 17.01 6.14
N GLY A 42 1.21 18.22 5.96
CA GLY A 42 1.41 19.37 6.80
C GLY A 42 2.81 20.01 6.75
N LYS A 43 3.27 20.35 7.93
CA LYS A 43 4.37 21.27 8.25
C LYS A 43 5.77 20.65 8.17
N TYR A 44 5.92 19.43 7.65
CA TYR A 44 7.20 18.71 7.75
C TYR A 44 8.16 19.09 6.63
N LYS A 45 9.34 19.53 7.02
CA LYS A 45 10.40 19.96 6.10
C LYS A 45 11.03 18.78 5.34
N ASN A 46 10.98 17.57 5.92
CA ASN A 46 11.58 16.39 5.31
C ASN A 46 10.80 15.10 5.60
N TYR A 47 11.07 14.07 4.81
CA TYR A 47 10.42 12.76 4.92
C TYR A 47 10.63 12.11 6.30
N THR A 48 11.85 12.17 6.85
CA THR A 48 12.18 11.52 8.13
C THR A 48 11.35 12.06 9.28
N SER A 49 11.19 13.38 9.37
CA SER A 49 10.37 14.02 10.41
C SER A 49 8.90 13.61 10.29
N CYS A 50 8.37 13.58 9.07
CA CYS A 50 7.01 13.13 8.82
C CYS A 50 6.84 11.65 9.21
N TYR A 51 7.76 10.78 8.77
CA TYR A 51 7.72 9.35 9.07
C TYR A 51 7.77 9.07 10.57
N ASN A 52 8.69 9.72 11.31
CA ASN A 52 8.84 9.52 12.75
C ASN A 52 7.58 9.96 13.51
N LEU A 53 6.95 11.06 13.11
CA LEU A 53 5.68 11.45 13.72
C LEU A 53 4.57 10.44 13.43
N LEU A 54 4.42 10.01 12.18
CA LEU A 54 3.41 9.01 11.79
C LEU A 54 3.64 7.71 12.55
N ALA A 55 4.87 7.24 12.64
CA ALA A 55 5.21 6.02 13.38
C ALA A 55 4.83 6.13 14.87
N ARG A 56 5.11 7.28 15.50
CA ARG A 56 4.70 7.54 16.88
C ARG A 56 3.18 7.57 17.05
N LYS A 57 2.46 8.24 16.14
CA LYS A 57 0.98 8.31 16.20
C LYS A 57 0.32 6.96 15.97
N ILE A 58 0.83 6.16 15.04
CA ILE A 58 0.35 4.79 14.81
C ILE A 58 0.59 3.92 16.04
N SER A 59 1.76 4.02 16.68
CA SER A 59 2.03 3.29 17.92
C SER A 59 1.10 3.70 19.06
N GLN A 60 0.79 5.01 19.20
CA GLN A 60 -0.19 5.51 20.17
C GLN A 60 -1.60 4.96 19.86
N LEU A 61 -2.02 4.97 18.61
CA LEU A 61 -3.30 4.42 18.18
C LEU A 61 -3.42 2.94 18.54
N GLY A 62 -2.38 2.15 18.30
CA GLY A 62 -2.35 0.73 18.67
C GLY A 62 -2.56 0.53 20.16
N LYS A 63 -1.96 1.35 21.02
CA LYS A 63 -2.15 1.31 22.47
C LYS A 63 -3.61 1.63 22.87
N VAL A 64 -4.17 2.69 22.29
CA VAL A 64 -5.58 3.09 22.56
C VAL A 64 -6.56 2.00 22.10
N ALA A 65 -6.26 1.32 21.00
CA ALA A 65 -7.04 0.19 20.49
C ALA A 65 -6.81 -1.13 21.25
N GLY A 66 -6.01 -1.14 22.33
CA GLY A 66 -5.75 -2.35 23.12
C GLY A 66 -4.85 -3.38 22.44
N ILE A 67 -4.14 -3.00 21.38
CA ILE A 67 -3.23 -3.90 20.66
C ILE A 67 -1.98 -4.14 21.50
N ARG A 68 -1.79 -5.36 21.99
CA ARG A 68 -0.69 -5.73 22.90
C ARG A 68 0.67 -5.83 22.22
N HIS A 69 0.72 -6.13 20.94
CA HIS A 69 1.97 -6.24 20.18
C HIS A 69 2.34 -4.93 19.48
N LYS A 70 3.57 -4.84 19.00
CA LYS A 70 4.09 -3.65 18.31
C LYS A 70 3.27 -3.34 17.05
N PHE A 71 2.49 -2.27 17.09
CA PHE A 71 1.70 -1.77 15.95
C PHE A 71 2.45 -0.66 15.23
N THR A 72 2.67 -0.83 13.93
CA THR A 72 3.49 0.05 13.10
C THR A 72 2.84 0.31 11.73
N LEU A 73 3.36 1.28 10.98
CA LEU A 73 2.95 1.49 9.58
C LEU A 73 3.12 0.22 8.72
N TYR A 74 4.11 -0.61 9.04
CA TYR A 74 4.32 -1.88 8.34
C TYR A 74 3.26 -2.94 8.68
N SER A 75 2.59 -2.81 9.82
CA SER A 75 1.50 -3.71 10.20
C SER A 75 0.34 -3.65 9.21
N ALA A 76 -0.03 -2.44 8.74
CA ALA A 76 -1.07 -2.29 7.73
C ALA A 76 -0.73 -3.03 6.42
N ARG A 77 0.54 -3.01 6.02
CA ARG A 77 1.01 -3.75 4.84
C ARG A 77 0.92 -5.26 5.03
N LYS A 78 1.29 -5.75 6.22
CA LYS A 78 1.17 -7.18 6.55
C LYS A 78 -0.28 -7.63 6.57
N SER A 79 -1.15 -6.85 7.23
CA SER A 79 -2.58 -7.15 7.30
C SER A 79 -3.23 -7.18 5.92
N PHE A 80 -2.88 -6.22 5.04
CA PHE A 80 -3.37 -6.22 3.66
C PHE A 80 -3.00 -7.52 2.92
N VAL A 81 -1.75 -7.96 3.04
CA VAL A 81 -1.29 -9.19 2.37
C VAL A 81 -1.95 -10.42 2.96
N GLN A 82 -2.02 -10.52 4.30
CA GLN A 82 -2.64 -11.67 4.96
C GLN A 82 -4.12 -11.76 4.61
N HIS A 83 -4.85 -10.65 4.75
CA HIS A 83 -6.28 -10.61 4.44
C HIS A 83 -6.57 -10.95 2.97
N GLY A 84 -5.79 -10.40 2.05
CA GLY A 84 -5.90 -10.76 0.64
C GLY A 84 -5.58 -12.23 0.37
N TYR A 85 -4.61 -12.81 1.08
CA TYR A 85 -4.29 -14.22 0.97
C TYR A 85 -5.46 -15.10 1.46
N ASP A 86 -6.06 -14.73 2.60
CA ASP A 86 -7.20 -15.43 3.20
C ASP A 86 -8.44 -15.40 2.29
N LEU A 87 -8.60 -14.32 1.50
CA LEU A 87 -9.61 -14.20 0.45
C LEU A 87 -9.27 -14.96 -0.85
N GLY A 88 -8.13 -15.64 -0.92
CA GLY A 88 -7.70 -16.40 -2.10
C GLY A 88 -7.14 -15.53 -3.24
N ILE A 89 -6.79 -14.27 -2.97
CA ILE A 89 -6.19 -13.40 -4.00
C ILE A 89 -4.78 -13.93 -4.33
N PRO A 90 -4.44 -14.09 -5.62
CA PRO A 90 -3.15 -14.59 -6.04
C PRO A 90 -1.98 -13.80 -5.44
N LEU A 91 -0.97 -14.50 -4.89
CA LEU A 91 0.21 -13.87 -4.27
C LEU A 91 0.91 -12.88 -5.20
N SER A 92 0.99 -13.18 -6.49
CA SER A 92 1.56 -12.29 -7.50
C SER A 92 0.82 -10.93 -7.58
N THR A 93 -0.51 -10.94 -7.45
CA THR A 93 -1.30 -9.71 -7.42
C THR A 93 -1.04 -8.94 -6.12
N LEU A 94 -0.96 -9.62 -4.99
CA LEU A 94 -0.64 -9.00 -3.70
C LEU A 94 0.78 -8.41 -3.70
N GLU A 95 1.76 -9.15 -4.24
CA GLU A 95 3.14 -8.64 -4.43
C GLU A 95 3.17 -7.38 -5.28
N TYR A 96 2.42 -7.36 -6.39
CA TYR A 96 2.27 -6.15 -7.22
C TYR A 96 1.69 -5.00 -6.41
N CYS A 97 0.55 -5.20 -5.72
CA CYS A 97 -0.12 -4.15 -4.93
C CYS A 97 0.80 -3.52 -3.89
N ILE A 98 1.64 -4.33 -3.24
CA ILE A 98 2.59 -3.85 -2.25
C ILE A 98 3.93 -3.39 -2.84
N GLY A 99 4.10 -3.45 -4.16
CA GLY A 99 5.33 -3.04 -4.84
C GLY A 99 6.52 -3.91 -4.53
N GLN A 100 6.30 -5.18 -4.29
CA GLN A 100 7.37 -6.16 -4.16
C GLN A 100 7.71 -6.67 -5.57
N SER A 101 8.99 -6.80 -5.91
CA SER A 101 9.35 -7.41 -7.19
C SER A 101 8.94 -8.87 -7.16
N MET A 102 8.23 -9.30 -8.19
CA MET A 102 8.07 -10.72 -8.44
C MET A 102 9.46 -11.29 -8.69
N LYS A 103 9.85 -12.30 -7.92
CA LYS A 103 11.19 -12.90 -8.08
C LYS A 103 11.32 -13.50 -9.47
N GLU A 104 12.42 -13.20 -10.13
CA GLU A 104 12.78 -13.71 -11.48
C GLU A 104 12.86 -15.24 -11.53
N ASP A 105 12.96 -15.90 -10.37
CA ASP A 105 13.09 -17.35 -10.21
C ASP A 105 11.81 -18.16 -10.49
N ARG A 106 10.72 -17.51 -10.89
CA ARG A 106 9.47 -18.19 -11.25
C ARG A 106 9.17 -18.00 -12.74
N PRO A 107 9.54 -18.97 -13.59
CA PRO A 107 9.37 -18.87 -15.05
C PRO A 107 7.95 -18.53 -15.51
N ILE A 108 6.92 -18.91 -14.73
CA ILE A 108 5.52 -18.64 -15.03
C ILE A 108 5.21 -17.13 -15.13
N PHE A 109 5.95 -16.28 -14.42
CA PHE A 109 5.75 -14.83 -14.50
C PHE A 109 6.20 -14.22 -15.83
N ASN A 110 6.95 -14.93 -16.64
CA ASN A 110 7.26 -14.51 -18.01
C ASN A 110 6.03 -14.57 -18.93
N TYR A 111 5.00 -15.32 -18.52
CA TYR A 111 3.76 -15.49 -19.29
C TYR A 111 2.55 -14.75 -18.70
N VAL A 112 2.68 -14.18 -17.51
CA VAL A 112 1.58 -13.53 -16.81
C VAL A 112 1.91 -12.07 -16.53
N THR A 113 1.13 -11.17 -17.11
CA THR A 113 1.25 -9.74 -16.82
C THR A 113 0.18 -9.31 -15.82
N ILE A 114 0.61 -8.83 -14.66
CA ILE A 114 -0.30 -8.23 -13.68
C ILE A 114 -0.61 -6.80 -14.11
N MET A 115 -1.85 -6.58 -14.49
CA MET A 115 -2.33 -5.26 -14.94
C MET A 115 -3.01 -4.52 -13.80
N ARG A 116 -3.16 -3.20 -13.96
CA ARG A 116 -3.89 -2.32 -13.05
C ARG A 116 -5.26 -2.89 -12.65
N LYS A 117 -6.03 -3.46 -13.61
CA LYS A 117 -7.35 -4.06 -13.35
C LYS A 117 -7.33 -5.17 -12.30
N HIS A 118 -6.25 -5.95 -12.24
CA HIS A 118 -6.10 -7.02 -11.25
C HIS A 118 -5.86 -6.45 -9.86
N ALA A 119 -5.04 -5.41 -9.76
CA ALA A 119 -4.82 -4.70 -8.51
C ALA A 119 -6.09 -3.98 -8.03
N ASP A 120 -6.82 -3.31 -8.93
CA ASP A 120 -8.07 -2.63 -8.59
C ASP A 120 -9.13 -3.61 -8.06
N LYS A 121 -9.26 -4.78 -8.69
CA LYS A 121 -10.16 -5.85 -8.23
C LYS A 121 -9.75 -6.37 -6.85
N ALA A 122 -8.49 -6.68 -6.66
CA ALA A 122 -7.98 -7.20 -5.38
C ALA A 122 -8.16 -6.19 -4.23
N ILE A 123 -7.83 -4.91 -4.46
CA ILE A 123 -8.02 -3.86 -3.46
C ILE A 123 -9.52 -3.71 -3.13
N ARG A 124 -10.39 -3.76 -4.12
CA ARG A 124 -11.84 -3.64 -3.90
C ARG A 124 -12.36 -4.80 -3.06
N GLU A 125 -12.00 -6.02 -3.41
CA GLU A 125 -12.41 -7.23 -2.69
C GLU A 125 -11.98 -7.21 -1.21
N ILE A 126 -10.74 -6.82 -0.94
CA ILE A 126 -10.23 -6.66 0.44
C ILE A 126 -11.03 -5.60 1.20
N LEU A 127 -11.27 -4.42 0.61
CA LEU A 127 -11.97 -3.33 1.29
C LEU A 127 -13.45 -3.64 1.53
N ASP A 128 -14.11 -4.36 0.63
CA ASP A 128 -15.51 -4.73 0.79
C ASP A 128 -15.67 -5.80 1.86
N ASN A 129 -14.76 -6.75 1.95
CA ASN A 129 -14.77 -7.74 3.03
C ASN A 129 -14.58 -7.09 4.39
N LEU A 130 -13.61 -6.16 4.54
CA LEU A 130 -13.37 -5.42 5.79
C LEU A 130 -14.56 -4.55 6.26
N LYS A 131 -15.49 -4.20 5.38
CA LYS A 131 -16.70 -3.47 5.77
C LYS A 131 -17.80 -4.38 6.32
N ASN A 132 -17.73 -5.66 5.98
CA ASN A 132 -18.74 -6.65 6.36
C ASN A 132 -18.35 -7.43 7.64
N GLU A 133 -17.15 -7.22 8.15
CA GLU A 133 -16.68 -7.68 9.46
C GLU A 133 -17.08 -6.67 10.56
#